data_e68333bc6b9ac43221168078a3e4c3df
#
_entry.id   e68333bc6b9ac43221168078a3e4c3df
#
_cell.length_a   1.000
_cell.length_b   1.000
_cell.length_c   1.000
_cell.angle_alpha   90.00
_cell.angle_beta   90.00
_cell.angle_gamma   90.00
#
_symmetry.space_group_name_H-M   'P 1'
#
loop_
_entity.id
_entity.type
_entity.pdbx_description
1 polymer ?
#
loop_
_entity_poly.entity_id
_entity_poly.type
_entity_poly.pdbx_seq_one_letter_code
_entity_poly.pdbx_strand_id
1 'polypeptide(L)'
;MYPLWEELNRLKKCRWVELCHPLNNQSPYWGGIPDGSVELGKTVFDWGNEMLDCLIQTFKFPGQFGTHMDFPGHFVKGGALSEEYGVKEMAFPLVVVDVTEKVKADPHY
;
A
#
# COMPACT_ATOMS: atom_id res chain seq x y z
N MET A 1 30.09 -5.31 16.91
CA MET A 1 28.97 -5.48 15.95
C MET A 1 28.84 -4.21 15.13
N TYR A 2 28.38 -4.32 13.90
CA TYR A 2 28.16 -3.15 13.05
C TYR A 2 27.02 -2.29 13.65
N PRO A 3 27.21 -0.97 13.90
CA PRO A 3 26.24 -0.16 14.67
C PRO A 3 24.81 -0.17 14.12
N LEU A 4 24.67 -0.23 12.79
CA LEU A 4 23.33 -0.33 12.15
C LEU A 4 22.59 -1.64 12.46
N TRP A 5 23.33 -2.75 12.67
CA TRP A 5 22.73 -4.01 13.09
C TRP A 5 22.21 -3.95 14.52
N GLU A 6 22.89 -3.23 15.38
CA GLU A 6 22.46 -3.01 16.76
C GLU A 6 21.16 -2.21 16.81
N GLU A 7 21.08 -1.13 16.03
CA GLU A 7 19.85 -0.33 15.91
C GLU A 7 18.70 -1.14 15.30
N LEU A 8 18.95 -1.91 14.26
CA LEU A 8 17.94 -2.79 13.67
C LEU A 8 17.44 -3.83 14.67
N ASN A 9 18.34 -4.45 15.44
CA ASN A 9 17.96 -5.42 16.46
C ASN A 9 17.17 -4.77 17.60
N ARG A 10 17.48 -3.53 17.95
CA ARG A 10 16.70 -2.75 18.92
C ARG A 10 15.28 -2.50 18.40
N LEU A 11 15.13 -2.05 17.14
CA LEU A 11 13.84 -1.83 16.50
C LEU A 11 13.01 -3.10 16.43
N LYS A 12 13.62 -4.24 16.07
CA LYS A 12 12.93 -5.55 16.01
C LYS A 12 12.36 -6.02 17.35
N LYS A 13 12.88 -5.51 18.47
CA LYS A 13 12.34 -5.79 19.81
C LYS A 13 11.14 -4.92 20.18
N CYS A 14 10.87 -3.85 19.43
CA CYS A 14 9.69 -3.02 19.63
C CYS A 14 8.42 -3.77 19.21
N ARG A 15 7.27 -3.30 19.67
CA ARG A 15 5.99 -3.78 19.17
C ARG A 15 5.79 -3.28 17.74
N TRP A 16 5.60 -4.20 16.82
CA TRP A 16 5.24 -3.90 15.43
C TRP A 16 3.76 -4.13 15.24
N VAL A 17 3.11 -3.22 14.51
CA VAL A 17 1.69 -3.29 14.18
C VAL A 17 1.54 -3.05 12.69
N GLU A 18 0.96 -4.00 12.00
CA GLU A 18 0.59 -3.84 10.59
C GLU A 18 -0.73 -3.10 10.50
N LEU A 19 -0.76 -1.97 9.80
CA LEU A 19 -1.94 -1.13 9.63
C LEU A 19 -2.56 -1.27 8.23
N CYS A 20 -1.99 -2.14 7.38
CA CYS A 20 -2.43 -2.34 6.01
C CYS A 20 -3.39 -3.51 5.89
N HIS A 21 -4.38 -3.39 5.01
CA HIS A 21 -5.09 -4.56 4.51
C HIS A 21 -4.18 -5.38 3.60
N PRO A 22 -4.33 -6.73 3.57
CA PRO A 22 -3.65 -7.55 2.59
C PRO A 22 -3.94 -7.10 1.16
N LEU A 23 -2.93 -7.11 0.30
CA LEU A 23 -3.08 -6.78 -1.11
C LEU A 23 -3.47 -8.03 -1.91
N ASN A 24 -4.76 -8.24 -2.09
CA ASN A 24 -5.33 -9.37 -2.85
C ASN A 24 -6.71 -9.00 -3.44
N ASN A 25 -7.35 -9.93 -4.12
CA ASN A 25 -8.66 -9.71 -4.75
C ASN A 25 -9.82 -9.47 -3.76
N GLN A 26 -9.58 -9.60 -2.47
CA GLN A 26 -10.56 -9.32 -1.41
C GLN A 26 -10.26 -7.99 -0.69
N SER A 27 -9.20 -7.28 -1.10
CA SER A 27 -8.83 -6.00 -0.49
C SER A 27 -9.95 -4.99 -0.67
N PRO A 28 -10.38 -4.31 0.39
CA PRO A 28 -11.38 -3.26 0.27
C PRO A 28 -10.82 -2.06 -0.49
N TYR A 29 -11.63 -1.45 -1.30
CA TYR A 29 -11.29 -0.22 -2.01
C TYR A 29 -12.54 0.61 -2.29
N TRP A 30 -12.34 1.87 -2.65
CA TRP A 30 -13.42 2.79 -2.95
C TRP A 30 -14.24 2.35 -4.17
N GLY A 31 -15.56 2.34 -4.03
CA GLY A 31 -16.49 1.88 -5.09
C GLY A 31 -16.56 2.78 -6.34
N GLY A 32 -15.90 3.94 -6.34
CA GLY A 32 -15.77 4.79 -7.53
C GLY A 32 -14.65 4.37 -8.49
N ILE A 33 -13.86 3.36 -8.16
CA ILE A 33 -12.86 2.80 -9.08
C ILE A 33 -13.59 2.06 -10.21
N PRO A 34 -13.29 2.38 -11.48
CA PRO A 34 -13.98 1.76 -12.62
C PRO A 34 -13.78 0.24 -12.67
N ASP A 35 -14.80 -0.47 -13.09
CA ASP A 35 -14.75 -1.91 -13.32
C ASP A 35 -13.60 -2.28 -14.27
N GLY A 36 -12.93 -3.38 -14.00
CA GLY A 36 -11.79 -3.84 -14.79
C GLY A 36 -10.47 -3.11 -14.54
N SER A 37 -10.45 -2.13 -13.62
CA SER A 37 -9.21 -1.42 -13.23
C SER A 37 -8.34 -2.21 -12.26
N VAL A 38 -8.89 -3.25 -11.61
CA VAL A 38 -8.22 -4.04 -10.59
C VAL A 38 -8.14 -5.50 -11.02
N GLU A 39 -6.94 -6.02 -11.10
CA GLU A 39 -6.64 -7.44 -11.32
C GLU A 39 -5.40 -7.79 -10.52
N LEU A 40 -5.54 -8.58 -9.49
CA LEU A 40 -4.45 -8.91 -8.58
C LEU A 40 -4.11 -10.38 -8.64
N GLY A 41 -2.81 -10.69 -8.75
CA GLY A 41 -2.30 -12.05 -8.65
C GLY A 41 -2.63 -12.92 -9.85
N LYS A 42 -2.81 -12.34 -11.04
CA LYS A 42 -2.95 -13.14 -12.27
C LYS A 42 -1.63 -13.81 -12.59
N THR A 43 -1.65 -15.13 -12.64
CA THR A 43 -0.47 -15.94 -12.97
C THR A 43 -0.08 -15.77 -14.43
N VAL A 44 1.17 -15.44 -14.66
CA VAL A 44 1.82 -15.37 -15.98
C VAL A 44 2.64 -16.63 -16.25
N PHE A 45 3.43 -17.04 -15.27
CA PHE A 45 4.17 -18.30 -15.25
C PHE A 45 3.83 -19.06 -13.98
N ASP A 46 3.74 -20.37 -14.09
CA ASP A 46 3.51 -21.28 -12.96
C ASP A 46 4.61 -22.33 -12.92
N TRP A 47 4.78 -22.98 -11.78
CA TRP A 47 5.73 -24.07 -11.62
C TRP A 47 5.47 -25.19 -12.65
N GLY A 48 6.55 -25.80 -13.12
CA GLY A 48 6.51 -26.79 -14.18
C GLY A 48 6.45 -26.21 -15.59
N ASN A 49 6.58 -24.89 -15.73
CA ASN A 49 6.74 -24.24 -17.04
C ASN A 49 8.12 -24.61 -17.64
N GLU A 50 8.16 -25.00 -18.90
CA GLU A 50 9.42 -25.40 -19.57
C GLU A 50 10.46 -24.28 -19.65
N MET A 51 10.04 -23.02 -19.64
CA MET A 51 10.92 -21.87 -19.71
C MET A 51 11.44 -21.43 -18.33
N LEU A 52 10.53 -21.39 -17.33
CA LEU A 52 10.83 -20.93 -15.98
C LEU A 52 10.07 -21.78 -14.97
N ASP A 53 10.78 -22.44 -14.07
CA ASP A 53 10.16 -23.20 -12.97
C ASP A 53 9.96 -22.29 -11.75
N CYS A 54 9.09 -21.31 -11.92
CA CYS A 54 8.77 -20.33 -10.88
C CYS A 54 7.36 -19.75 -11.04
N LEU A 55 6.82 -19.19 -9.97
CA LEU A 55 5.58 -18.43 -9.99
C LEU A 55 5.86 -16.97 -10.32
N ILE A 56 5.27 -16.47 -11.40
CA ILE A 56 5.24 -15.03 -11.71
C ILE A 56 3.80 -14.58 -11.83
N GLN A 57 3.45 -13.53 -11.12
CA GLN A 57 2.11 -12.95 -11.13
C GLN A 57 2.17 -11.47 -11.52
N THR A 58 1.10 -10.99 -12.13
CA THR A 58 0.89 -9.58 -12.44
C THR A 58 -0.10 -8.93 -11.47
N PHE A 59 0.09 -7.64 -11.23
CA PHE A 59 -0.79 -6.81 -10.44
C PHE A 59 -1.15 -5.56 -11.23
N LYS A 60 -2.44 -5.28 -11.35
CA LYS A 60 -2.98 -4.09 -12.00
C LYS A 60 -3.98 -3.45 -11.05
N PHE A 61 -3.70 -2.23 -10.62
CA PHE A 61 -4.61 -1.45 -9.78
C PHE A 61 -4.27 0.04 -9.85
N PRO A 62 -5.24 0.94 -9.65
CA PRO A 62 -4.98 2.36 -9.54
C PRO A 62 -4.28 2.70 -8.20
N GLY A 63 -3.59 3.83 -8.13
CA GLY A 63 -2.90 4.27 -6.92
C GLY A 63 -3.82 4.46 -5.71
N GLN A 64 -5.10 4.67 -5.95
CA GLN A 64 -6.15 4.85 -4.94
C GLN A 64 -6.81 3.52 -4.53
N PHE A 65 -6.04 2.47 -4.43
CA PHE A 65 -6.52 1.13 -4.13
C PHE A 65 -5.99 0.64 -2.77
N GLY A 66 -6.88 0.05 -1.95
CA GLY A 66 -6.52 -0.53 -0.67
C GLY A 66 -5.98 0.49 0.34
N THR A 67 -5.11 0.05 1.22
CA THR A 67 -4.41 0.93 2.17
C THR A 67 -3.29 1.66 1.44
N HIS A 68 -3.39 2.99 1.37
CA HIS A 68 -2.45 3.82 0.62
C HIS A 68 -2.27 5.19 1.30
N MET A 69 -1.36 5.98 0.77
CA MET A 69 -1.20 7.38 1.12
C MET A 69 -1.35 8.24 -0.13
N ASP A 70 -1.83 9.45 0.06
CA ASP A 70 -1.94 10.44 -1.00
C ASP A 70 -0.73 11.38 -0.99
N PHE A 71 -0.33 11.80 -2.19
CA PHE A 71 0.62 12.88 -2.39
C PHE A 71 -0.12 14.14 -2.82
N PRO A 72 0.46 15.34 -2.64
CA PRO A 72 -0.23 16.60 -2.96
C PRO A 72 -0.83 16.66 -4.35
N GLY A 73 -0.17 16.07 -5.35
CA GLY A 73 -0.65 16.01 -6.73
C GLY A 73 -1.96 15.26 -6.94
N HIS A 74 -2.43 14.49 -5.94
CA HIS A 74 -3.73 13.82 -6.05
C HIS A 74 -4.90 14.81 -6.17
N PHE A 75 -4.90 15.86 -5.38
CA PHE A 75 -5.95 16.89 -5.39
C PHE A 75 -5.50 18.25 -5.88
N VAL A 76 -4.19 18.53 -5.91
CA VAL A 76 -3.65 19.83 -6.29
C VAL A 76 -2.96 19.73 -7.65
N LYS A 77 -3.52 20.39 -8.66
CA LYS A 77 -2.92 20.44 -10.00
C LYS A 77 -1.51 21.02 -9.92
N GLY A 78 -0.52 20.27 -10.39
CA GLY A 78 0.90 20.63 -10.30
C GLY A 78 1.53 20.41 -8.92
N GLY A 79 0.79 19.80 -7.98
CA GLY A 79 1.36 19.36 -6.72
C GLY A 79 2.30 18.16 -6.91
N ALA A 80 3.21 17.96 -5.97
CA ALA A 80 4.22 16.92 -6.04
C ALA A 80 3.62 15.51 -6.06
N LEU A 81 4.20 14.63 -6.88
CA LEU A 81 3.83 13.22 -7.01
C LEU A 81 4.82 12.33 -6.25
N SER A 82 4.52 11.05 -6.16
CA SER A 82 5.28 10.08 -5.35
C SER A 82 6.76 10.00 -5.74
N GLU A 83 7.09 10.11 -7.01
CA GLU A 83 8.45 10.05 -7.53
C GLU A 83 9.33 11.25 -7.13
N GLU A 84 8.72 12.31 -6.64
CA GLU A 84 9.43 13.52 -6.18
C GLU A 84 9.87 13.43 -4.71
N TYR A 85 9.50 12.33 -4.01
CA TYR A 85 9.85 12.10 -2.60
C TYR A 85 10.92 11.03 -2.47
N GLY A 86 11.92 11.28 -1.65
CA GLY A 86 12.95 10.31 -1.32
C GLY A 86 12.55 9.37 -0.18
N VAL A 87 13.34 8.32 0.02
CA VAL A 87 13.04 7.31 1.04
C VAL A 87 13.00 7.85 2.47
N LYS A 88 13.72 8.94 2.75
CA LYS A 88 13.74 9.55 4.09
C LYS A 88 12.42 10.23 4.43
N GLU A 89 11.75 10.80 3.43
CA GLU A 89 10.44 11.42 3.59
C GLU A 89 9.33 10.41 3.81
N MET A 90 9.59 9.12 3.53
CA MET A 90 8.62 8.03 3.75
C MET A 90 8.64 7.45 5.18
N ALA A 91 9.51 7.97 6.04
CA ALA A 91 9.57 7.62 7.46
C ALA A 91 9.15 8.84 8.29
N PHE A 92 7.94 8.82 8.85
CA PHE A 92 7.35 9.94 9.57
C PHE A 92 6.54 9.46 10.79
N PRO A 93 6.28 10.35 11.77
CA PRO A 93 5.40 10.05 12.88
C PRO A 93 3.97 9.77 12.41
N LEU A 94 3.32 8.79 13.01
CA LEU A 94 1.90 8.51 12.76
C LEU A 94 1.02 9.40 13.63
N VAL A 95 0.05 10.05 12.99
CA VAL A 95 -1.09 10.69 13.67
C VAL A 95 -2.37 10.01 13.22
N VAL A 96 -3.16 9.53 14.16
CA VAL A 96 -4.43 8.87 13.88
C VAL A 96 -5.57 9.87 13.99
N VAL A 97 -6.36 9.98 12.90
CA VAL A 97 -7.64 10.71 12.91
C VAL A 97 -8.75 9.68 12.75
N ASP A 98 -9.42 9.37 13.84
CA ASP A 98 -10.53 8.42 13.85
C ASP A 98 -11.85 9.12 13.49
N VAL A 99 -12.39 8.78 12.33
CA VAL A 99 -13.67 9.29 11.82
C VAL A 99 -14.77 8.23 11.81
N THR A 100 -14.55 7.09 12.45
CA THR A 100 -15.46 5.93 12.41
C THR A 100 -16.89 6.28 12.74
N GLU A 101 -17.13 7.00 13.83
CA GLU A 101 -18.50 7.37 14.26
C GLU A 101 -19.14 8.38 13.30
N LYS A 102 -18.36 9.24 12.70
CA LYS A 102 -18.87 10.21 11.70
C LYS A 102 -19.33 9.52 10.43
N VAL A 103 -18.52 8.57 9.93
CA VAL A 103 -18.86 7.77 8.75
C VAL A 103 -20.05 6.84 9.00
N LYS A 104 -20.22 6.33 10.23
CA LYS A 104 -21.42 5.57 10.60
C LYS A 104 -22.68 6.43 10.56
N ALA A 105 -22.58 7.69 10.99
CA ALA A 105 -23.71 8.63 10.98
C ALA A 105 -24.01 9.18 9.59
N ASP A 106 -22.98 9.40 8.78
CA ASP A 106 -23.06 9.88 7.39
C ASP A 106 -22.02 9.18 6.53
N PRO A 107 -22.42 8.21 5.68
CA PRO A 107 -21.50 7.48 4.80
C PRO A 107 -20.75 8.36 3.77
N HIS A 108 -21.18 9.61 3.60
CA HIS A 108 -20.57 10.58 2.70
C HIS A 108 -19.67 11.60 3.42
N TYR A 109 -19.44 11.42 4.73
CA TYR A 109 -18.59 12.30 5.53
C TYR A 109 -17.18 12.45 4.96
#